data_cf123b21f43bd9bd059d11f4b353d095
#
_entry.id   cf123b21f43bd9bd059d11f4b353d095
#
_cell.length_a   1.000
_cell.length_b   1.000
_cell.length_c   1.000
_cell.angle_alpha   90.00
_cell.angle_beta   90.00
_cell.angle_gamma   90.00
#
_symmetry.space_group_name_H-M   'P 1'
#
loop_
_entity.id
_entity.type
_entity.pdbx_description
1 polymer ?
#
loop_
_entity_poly.entity_id
_entity_poly.type
_entity_poly.pdbx_seq_one_letter_code
_entity_poly.pdbx_strand_id
1 'polypeptide(L)'
;MSKNILFAFLFLMGAIPSIAQKNYQVQSPNRDIKVEVTVADKVTFAIVQDHSEVMNSAVSLTLQGGEVLGANPKVLKVTKTSVDKEIPSPFYKKDVVKDIYNEMQISFRGNYGLVFR
;
A
#
# COMPACT_ATOMS: atom_id res chain seq x y z
N MET A 1 -8.32 36.12 -44.08
CA MET A 1 -9.51 36.08 -43.30
C MET A 1 -9.79 34.73 -42.61
N SER A 2 -8.76 33.93 -42.46
CA SER A 2 -8.87 32.58 -41.88
C SER A 2 -8.17 32.49 -40.53
N LYS A 3 -8.11 33.60 -39.79
CA LYS A 3 -7.49 33.59 -38.44
C LYS A 3 -8.31 32.94 -37.33
N ASN A 4 -9.58 32.65 -37.60
CA ASN A 4 -10.48 32.08 -36.61
C ASN A 4 -10.58 30.54 -36.65
N ILE A 5 -9.99 29.91 -37.65
CA ILE A 5 -10.03 28.45 -37.82
C ILE A 5 -8.90 27.74 -37.06
N LEU A 6 -7.82 28.46 -36.77
CA LEU A 6 -6.66 27.89 -36.07
C LEU A 6 -6.88 27.72 -34.54
N PHE A 7 -7.86 28.42 -34.00
CA PHE A 7 -8.16 28.35 -32.56
C PHE A 7 -9.10 27.20 -32.16
N ALA A 8 -9.81 26.62 -33.11
CA ALA A 8 -10.75 25.51 -32.85
C ALA A 8 -10.07 24.13 -32.77
N PHE A 9 -8.81 24.01 -33.21
CA PHE A 9 -8.09 22.74 -33.21
C PHE A 9 -7.34 22.42 -31.91
N LEU A 10 -7.27 23.36 -30.98
CA LEU A 10 -6.48 23.23 -29.76
C LEU A 10 -7.26 22.68 -28.58
N PHE A 11 -8.55 22.37 -28.73
CA PHE A 11 -9.41 21.94 -27.61
C PHE A 11 -9.80 20.46 -27.65
N LEU A 12 -9.21 19.66 -28.53
CA LEU A 12 -9.43 18.21 -28.56
C LEU A 12 -8.27 17.42 -27.96
N MET A 13 -7.63 17.96 -26.92
CA MET A 13 -6.84 17.11 -26.03
C MET A 13 -7.82 16.37 -25.12
N GLY A 14 -8.23 15.22 -25.61
CA GLY A 14 -9.11 14.31 -24.87
C GLY A 14 -8.57 14.08 -23.47
N ALA A 15 -9.43 14.22 -22.47
CA ALA A 15 -9.15 13.81 -21.10
C ALA A 15 -8.73 12.33 -21.12
N ILE A 16 -7.43 12.07 -20.99
CA ILE A 16 -6.93 10.73 -20.74
C ILE A 16 -7.44 10.36 -19.35
N PRO A 17 -8.27 9.30 -19.19
CA PRO A 17 -8.68 8.87 -17.87
C PRO A 17 -7.42 8.44 -17.11
N SER A 18 -6.93 9.29 -16.22
CA SER A 18 -5.86 8.90 -15.31
C SER A 18 -6.46 7.93 -14.28
N ILE A 19 -6.05 6.68 -14.35
CA ILE A 19 -6.35 5.71 -13.29
C ILE A 19 -5.65 6.23 -12.04
N ALA A 20 -6.44 6.64 -11.06
CA ALA A 20 -5.91 7.20 -9.82
C ALA A 20 -5.23 6.09 -9.03
N GLN A 21 -3.89 6.07 -9.06
CA GLN A 21 -3.02 5.22 -8.29
C GLN A 21 -2.85 5.81 -6.89
N LYS A 22 -3.04 4.99 -5.85
CA LYS A 22 -2.83 5.39 -4.46
C LYS A 22 -1.60 4.69 -3.90
N ASN A 23 -0.77 5.46 -3.19
CA ASN A 23 0.46 4.97 -2.59
C ASN A 23 0.41 5.17 -1.07
N TYR A 24 0.83 4.14 -0.34
CA TYR A 24 0.92 4.14 1.11
C TYR A 24 2.28 3.59 1.51
N GLN A 25 2.78 3.98 2.67
CA GLN A 25 4.06 3.48 3.17
C GLN A 25 4.04 3.29 4.69
N VAL A 26 4.81 2.34 5.15
CA VAL A 26 5.14 2.11 6.55
C VAL A 26 6.63 1.84 6.68
N GLN A 27 7.25 2.37 7.73
CA GLN A 27 8.68 2.19 8.00
C GLN A 27 8.87 1.39 9.29
N SER A 28 9.98 0.64 9.36
CA SER A 28 10.45 0.09 10.62
C SER A 28 10.79 1.21 11.62
N PRO A 29 10.75 0.96 12.94
CA PRO A 29 11.05 1.97 13.96
C PRO A 29 12.43 2.61 13.80
N ASN A 30 13.44 1.85 13.35
CA ASN A 30 14.79 2.36 13.05
C ASN A 30 14.93 3.00 11.66
N ARG A 31 13.86 3.00 10.87
CA ARG A 31 13.77 3.55 9.51
C ARG A 31 14.66 2.89 8.45
N ASP A 32 15.24 1.75 8.74
CA ASP A 32 16.11 1.02 7.79
C ASP A 32 15.31 0.32 6.70
N ILE A 33 14.10 -0.11 7.02
CA ILE A 33 13.21 -0.82 6.11
C ILE A 33 11.92 -0.03 5.91
N LYS A 34 11.52 0.12 4.65
CA LYS A 34 10.27 0.75 4.26
C LYS A 34 9.49 -0.19 3.36
N VAL A 35 8.19 -0.30 3.61
CA VAL A 35 7.25 -0.98 2.72
C VAL A 35 6.41 0.08 2.01
N GLU A 36 6.45 0.08 0.70
CA GLU A 36 5.64 0.92 -0.16
C GLU A 36 4.54 0.09 -0.80
N VAL A 37 3.30 0.46 -0.56
CA VAL A 37 2.12 -0.25 -1.09
C VAL A 37 1.45 0.62 -2.13
N THR A 38 1.24 0.05 -3.31
CA THR A 38 0.57 0.70 -4.42
C THR A 38 -0.77 0.01 -4.68
N VAL A 39 -1.84 0.79 -4.67
CA VAL A 39 -3.19 0.32 -4.96
C VAL A 39 -3.66 0.95 -6.26
N ALA A 40 -3.85 0.13 -7.27
CA ALA A 40 -4.36 0.51 -8.59
C ALA A 40 -5.37 -0.54 -9.06
N ASP A 41 -5.20 -1.17 -10.19
CA ASP A 41 -5.98 -2.32 -10.66
C ASP A 41 -5.73 -3.59 -9.83
N LYS A 42 -4.59 -3.64 -9.15
CA LYS A 42 -4.16 -4.67 -8.20
C LYS A 42 -3.41 -4.04 -7.05
N VAL A 43 -3.16 -4.80 -6.00
CA VAL A 43 -2.32 -4.40 -4.89
C VAL A 43 -0.91 -4.91 -5.11
N THR A 44 0.05 -4.02 -5.11
CA THR A 44 1.48 -4.35 -5.16
C THR A 44 2.19 -3.73 -3.97
N PHE A 45 3.27 -4.37 -3.52
CA PHE A 45 4.12 -3.80 -2.49
C PHE A 45 5.59 -3.95 -2.87
N ALA A 46 6.39 -3.01 -2.43
CA ALA A 46 7.84 -3.03 -2.55
C ALA A 46 8.48 -2.88 -1.17
N ILE A 47 9.53 -3.64 -0.94
CA ILE A 47 10.36 -3.52 0.26
C ILE A 47 11.62 -2.78 -0.14
N VAL A 48 11.90 -1.67 0.55
CA VAL A 48 13.06 -0.82 0.32
C VAL A 48 13.95 -0.86 1.57
N GLN A 49 15.20 -1.16 1.38
CA GLN A 49 16.24 -1.13 2.42
C GLN A 49 17.40 -0.26 1.94
N ASP A 50 17.85 0.68 2.77
CA ASP A 50 18.97 1.60 2.45
C ASP A 50 18.83 2.25 1.07
N HIS A 51 17.64 2.78 0.77
CA HIS A 51 17.27 3.41 -0.51
C HIS A 51 17.29 2.48 -1.73
N SER A 52 17.41 1.18 -1.53
CA SER A 52 17.39 0.19 -2.60
C SER A 52 16.18 -0.73 -2.47
N GLU A 53 15.46 -0.93 -3.57
CA GLU A 53 14.37 -1.90 -3.63
C GLU A 53 14.95 -3.32 -3.61
N VAL A 54 14.57 -4.10 -2.60
CA VAL A 54 15.04 -5.49 -2.43
C VAL A 54 13.99 -6.51 -2.82
N MET A 55 12.72 -6.13 -2.86
CA MET A 55 11.62 -7.01 -3.23
C MET A 55 10.45 -6.19 -3.78
N ASN A 56 9.77 -6.74 -4.76
CA ASN A 56 8.52 -6.22 -5.30
C ASN A 56 7.59 -7.40 -5.62
N SER A 57 6.33 -7.32 -5.22
CA SER A 57 5.36 -8.38 -5.45
C SER A 57 3.94 -7.85 -5.51
N ALA A 58 3.07 -8.58 -6.22
CA ALA A 58 1.64 -8.39 -6.17
C ALA A 58 1.01 -9.27 -5.09
N VAL A 59 -0.10 -8.82 -4.51
CA VAL A 59 -0.86 -9.56 -3.50
C VAL A 59 -2.27 -9.79 -4.00
N SER A 60 -2.68 -11.05 -4.01
CA SER A 60 -4.06 -11.44 -4.28
C SER A 60 -4.39 -12.77 -3.60
N LEU A 61 -5.66 -13.01 -3.37
CA LEU A 61 -6.15 -14.26 -2.82
C LEU A 61 -7.37 -14.70 -3.61
N THR A 62 -7.28 -15.89 -4.21
CA THR A 62 -8.40 -16.51 -4.89
C THR A 62 -9.15 -17.44 -3.94
N LEU A 63 -10.43 -17.18 -3.74
CA LEU A 63 -11.31 -18.00 -2.91
C LEU A 63 -11.83 -19.21 -3.69
N GLN A 64 -12.31 -20.21 -2.96
CA GLN A 64 -12.81 -21.47 -3.55
C GLN A 64 -13.94 -21.26 -4.56
N GLY A 65 -14.74 -20.21 -4.44
CA GLY A 65 -15.81 -19.85 -5.41
C GLY A 65 -15.34 -19.09 -6.66
N GLY A 66 -14.02 -18.88 -6.83
CA GLY A 66 -13.47 -18.13 -7.96
C GLY A 66 -13.37 -16.63 -7.73
N GLU A 67 -13.85 -16.12 -6.60
CA GLU A 67 -13.68 -14.72 -6.22
C GLU A 67 -12.22 -14.41 -5.95
N VAL A 68 -11.72 -13.31 -6.50
CA VAL A 68 -10.34 -12.84 -6.30
C VAL A 68 -10.35 -11.60 -5.44
N LEU A 69 -9.77 -11.69 -4.24
CA LEU A 69 -9.53 -10.55 -3.37
C LEU A 69 -8.23 -9.86 -3.83
N GLY A 70 -8.27 -8.54 -3.95
CA GLY A 70 -7.16 -7.74 -4.45
C GLY A 70 -7.23 -7.40 -5.93
N ALA A 71 -8.26 -7.86 -6.65
CA ALA A 71 -8.58 -7.41 -8.00
C ALA A 71 -9.44 -6.14 -7.94
N ASN A 72 -9.03 -5.09 -8.65
CA ASN A 72 -9.68 -3.78 -8.63
C ASN A 72 -10.01 -3.29 -7.20
N PRO A 73 -9.02 -3.27 -6.29
CA PRO A 73 -9.25 -2.98 -4.89
C PRO A 73 -9.68 -1.53 -4.69
N LYS A 74 -10.60 -1.31 -3.75
CA LYS A 74 -11.00 0.03 -3.32
C LYS A 74 -10.71 0.21 -1.84
N VAL A 75 -9.82 1.13 -1.53
CA VAL A 75 -9.44 1.44 -0.16
C VAL A 75 -10.57 2.18 0.55
N LEU A 76 -11.00 1.65 1.68
CA LEU A 76 -11.97 2.31 2.58
C LEU A 76 -11.26 3.10 3.68
N LYS A 77 -10.23 2.51 4.29
CA LYS A 77 -9.54 3.10 5.44
C LYS A 77 -8.10 2.63 5.51
N VAL A 78 -7.21 3.52 5.92
CA VAL A 78 -5.82 3.21 6.26
C VAL A 78 -5.57 3.65 7.69
N THR A 79 -5.08 2.73 8.52
CA THR A 79 -4.73 2.99 9.92
C THR A 79 -3.25 2.69 10.12
N LYS A 80 -2.52 3.64 10.69
CA LYS A 80 -1.12 3.46 11.08
C LYS A 80 -1.02 3.50 12.60
N THR A 81 -0.33 2.51 13.17
CA THR A 81 -0.14 2.37 14.60
C THR A 81 1.32 2.09 14.89
N SER A 82 1.83 2.67 15.96
CA SER A 82 3.17 2.37 16.47
C SER A 82 3.03 1.70 17.84
N VAL A 83 3.75 0.61 18.02
CA VAL A 83 3.78 -0.16 19.27
C VAL A 83 5.21 -0.16 19.80
N ASP A 84 5.35 0.20 21.07
CA ASP A 84 6.59 0.12 21.83
C ASP A 84 6.22 -0.34 23.24
N LYS A 85 6.34 -1.62 23.49
CA LYS A 85 6.00 -2.21 24.79
C LYS A 85 6.96 -3.34 25.16
N GLU A 86 6.98 -3.65 26.43
CA GLU A 86 7.72 -4.77 26.98
C GLU A 86 6.75 -5.88 27.35
N ILE A 87 7.06 -7.11 26.93
CA ILE A 87 6.28 -8.30 27.23
C ILE A 87 7.07 -9.14 28.24
N PRO A 88 6.51 -9.41 29.45
CA PRO A 88 7.14 -10.34 30.38
C PRO A 88 7.21 -11.73 29.77
N SER A 89 8.39 -12.34 29.83
CA SER A 89 8.63 -13.67 29.26
C SER A 89 9.31 -14.58 30.29
N PRO A 90 8.55 -15.18 31.22
CA PRO A 90 9.10 -15.97 32.32
C PRO A 90 9.80 -17.27 31.89
N PHE A 91 9.65 -17.69 30.65
CA PHE A 91 10.22 -18.94 30.13
C PHE A 91 11.38 -18.76 29.15
N TYR A 92 11.83 -17.53 28.94
CA TYR A 92 12.94 -17.22 28.04
C TYR A 92 14.19 -16.79 28.81
N LYS A 93 15.35 -16.84 28.12
CA LYS A 93 16.62 -16.35 28.68
C LYS A 93 16.64 -14.86 29.08
N LYS A 94 15.62 -14.11 28.65
CA LYS A 94 15.41 -12.72 29.00
C LYS A 94 14.06 -12.61 29.71
N ASP A 95 14.03 -11.95 30.84
CA ASP A 95 12.81 -11.74 31.63
C ASP A 95 11.79 -10.84 30.92
N VAL A 96 12.26 -10.02 29.97
CA VAL A 96 11.46 -9.07 29.20
C VAL A 96 11.86 -9.09 27.75
N VAL A 97 10.87 -9.16 26.86
CA VAL A 97 11.05 -9.05 25.42
C VAL A 97 10.43 -7.73 24.96
N LYS A 98 11.20 -6.95 24.22
CA LYS A 98 10.68 -5.73 23.60
C LYS A 98 9.83 -6.07 22.37
N ASP A 99 8.61 -5.53 22.34
CA ASP A 99 7.69 -5.61 21.21
C ASP A 99 7.56 -4.20 20.60
N ILE A 100 8.39 -3.94 19.60
CA ILE A 100 8.50 -2.62 18.96
C ILE A 100 8.26 -2.79 17.47
N TYR A 101 7.21 -2.16 16.97
CA TYR A 101 6.92 -2.17 15.54
C TYR A 101 6.02 -1.00 15.13
N ASN A 102 6.04 -0.69 13.84
CA ASN A 102 5.03 0.12 13.18
C ASN A 102 4.12 -0.80 12.35
N GLU A 103 2.84 -0.51 12.35
CA GLU A 103 1.83 -1.28 11.64
C GLU A 103 1.02 -0.36 10.74
N MET A 104 0.76 -0.83 9.54
CA MET A 104 -0.18 -0.21 8.62
C MET A 104 -1.25 -1.23 8.24
N GLN A 105 -2.49 -0.89 8.51
CA GLN A 105 -3.66 -1.68 8.14
C GLN A 105 -4.44 -0.95 7.05
N ILE A 106 -4.66 -1.64 5.94
CA ILE A 106 -5.45 -1.14 4.82
C ILE A 106 -6.71 -1.98 4.72
N SER A 107 -7.88 -1.34 4.87
CA SER A 107 -9.17 -1.99 4.71
C SER A 107 -9.73 -1.67 3.34
N PHE A 108 -10.22 -2.70 2.65
CA PHE A 108 -10.79 -2.61 1.31
C PHE A 108 -12.30 -2.87 1.33
N ARG A 109 -12.96 -2.37 0.31
CA ARG A 109 -14.36 -2.71 0.07
C ARG A 109 -14.49 -4.20 -0.23
N GLY A 110 -15.46 -4.89 0.41
CA GLY A 110 -15.67 -6.33 0.28
C GLY A 110 -15.20 -7.14 1.49
N ASN A 111 -15.06 -6.51 2.64
CA ASN A 111 -14.72 -7.14 3.93
C ASN A 111 -13.37 -7.87 3.95
N TYR A 112 -12.37 -7.28 3.36
CA TYR A 112 -11.01 -7.78 3.45
C TYR A 112 -10.01 -6.63 3.65
N GLY A 113 -8.82 -6.96 4.04
CA GLY A 113 -7.75 -5.99 4.25
C GLY A 113 -6.37 -6.63 4.27
N LEU A 114 -5.37 -5.78 4.38
CA LEU A 114 -3.97 -6.15 4.51
C LEU A 114 -3.36 -5.46 5.73
N VAL A 115 -2.48 -6.17 6.39
CA VAL A 115 -1.69 -5.66 7.51
C VAL A 115 -0.21 -5.83 7.19
N PHE A 116 0.54 -4.74 7.28
CA PHE A 116 2.00 -4.73 7.20
C PHE A 116 2.57 -4.34 8.56
N ARG A 117 3.42 -5.21 9.11
CA ARG A 117 4.01 -5.03 10.43
C ARG A 117 5.50 -5.30 10.39
#